data_3e5dae9d40ba9d60ea787bed90fc2cc8
#
_entry.id   3e5dae9d40ba9d60ea787bed90fc2cc8
#
_cell.length_a   1.000
_cell.length_b   1.000
_cell.length_c   1.000
_cell.angle_alpha   90.00
_cell.angle_beta   90.00
_cell.angle_gamma   90.00
#
_symmetry.space_group_name_H-M   'P 1'
#
loop_
_entity.id
_entity.type
_entity.pdbx_description
1 polymer ?
#
loop_
_entity_poly.entity_id
_entity_poly.type
_entity_poly.pdbx_seq_one_letter_code
_entity_poly.pdbx_strand_id
1 'polypeptide(L)'
;MTERLRLWLERAGAGYRLRDAATEQLVRDDDPRVHVVPVAGVSYRMAEVQAEGFAPGRPLALVPEPDNAHDPNAIAIWDADRRVQAGYVPAELARALRAEEWQAVSLREFGEAGRRGGLRVLLAPHDAWVGLPRT
;
A
#
# COMPACT_ATOMS: atom_id res chain seq x y z
N MET A 1 3.62 -16.71 21.88
CA MET A 1 3.22 -15.32 21.59
C MET A 1 3.94 -14.85 20.35
N THR A 2 3.20 -14.53 19.31
CA THR A 2 3.82 -14.01 18.09
C THR A 2 4.18 -12.55 18.29
N GLU A 3 5.42 -12.21 18.03
CA GLU A 3 5.84 -10.82 18.09
C GLU A 3 5.15 -10.04 16.96
N ARG A 4 4.72 -8.84 17.31
CA ARG A 4 4.13 -7.91 16.35
C ARG A 4 5.20 -7.44 15.37
N LEU A 5 4.90 -7.53 14.08
CA LEU A 5 5.81 -7.01 13.05
C LEU A 5 5.87 -5.49 13.17
N ARG A 6 7.08 -4.94 13.18
CA ARG A 6 7.30 -3.51 13.32
C ARG A 6 8.16 -3.05 12.16
N LEU A 7 7.62 -2.14 11.37
CA LEU A 7 8.26 -1.66 10.15
C LEU A 7 8.46 -0.15 10.20
N TRP A 8 9.57 0.30 9.65
CA TRP A 8 9.84 1.71 9.43
C TRP A 8 9.82 1.99 7.94
N LEU A 9 9.19 3.11 7.58
CA LEU A 9 9.36 3.68 6.26
C LEU A 9 10.60 4.56 6.31
N GLU A 10 11.53 4.34 5.39
CA GLU A 10 12.78 5.08 5.33
C GLU A 10 12.92 5.72 3.95
N ARG A 11 13.23 7.01 3.93
CA ARG A 11 13.43 7.70 2.66
C ARG A 11 14.74 7.24 2.01
N ALA A 12 14.65 6.89 0.72
CA ALA A 12 15.80 6.42 -0.06
C ALA A 12 15.75 7.04 -1.44
N GLY A 13 16.51 8.10 -1.65
CA GLY A 13 16.46 8.85 -2.91
C GLY A 13 15.08 9.45 -3.15
N ALA A 14 14.48 9.16 -4.30
CA ALA A 14 13.14 9.63 -4.67
C ALA A 14 12.01 8.74 -4.15
N GLY A 15 12.34 7.61 -3.53
CA GLY A 15 11.34 6.66 -3.07
C GLY A 15 11.46 6.35 -1.59
N TYR A 16 10.81 5.27 -1.17
CA TYR A 16 10.81 4.78 0.19
C TYR A 16 11.15 3.30 0.21
N ARG A 17 11.79 2.88 1.28
CA ARG A 17 12.06 1.46 1.53
C ARG A 17 11.61 1.11 2.93
N LEU A 18 11.46 -0.19 3.17
CA LEU A 18 11.02 -0.70 4.46
C LEU A 18 12.21 -1.22 5.25
N ARG A 19 12.20 -0.94 6.54
CA ARG A 19 13.18 -1.49 7.47
C ARG A 19 12.45 -2.17 8.61
N ASP A 20 12.89 -3.38 8.95
CA ASP A 20 12.37 -4.12 10.10
C ASP A 20 12.97 -3.50 11.37
N ALA A 21 12.11 -3.02 12.27
CA ALA A 21 12.56 -2.35 13.49
C ALA A 21 13.28 -3.31 14.46
N ALA A 22 12.94 -4.60 14.42
CA ALA A 22 13.54 -5.58 15.33
C ALA A 22 14.95 -5.98 14.92
N THR A 23 15.20 -6.12 13.61
CA THR A 23 16.48 -6.57 13.08
C THR A 23 17.33 -5.44 12.51
N GLU A 24 16.72 -4.28 12.28
CA GLU A 24 17.31 -3.12 11.63
C GLU A 24 17.72 -3.39 10.16
N GLN A 25 17.27 -4.50 9.61
CA GLN A 25 17.57 -4.87 8.23
C GLN A 25 16.47 -4.40 7.28
N LEU A 26 16.85 -4.17 6.02
CA LEU A 26 15.89 -3.83 4.98
C LEU A 26 14.94 -4.98 4.72
N VAL A 27 13.67 -4.67 4.56
CA VAL A 27 12.64 -5.62 4.17
C VAL A 27 12.51 -5.57 2.67
N ARG A 28 12.69 -6.71 2.01
CA ARG A 28 12.62 -6.81 0.56
C ARG A 28 11.18 -6.89 0.09
N ASP A 29 10.94 -6.49 -1.16
CA ASP A 29 9.60 -6.54 -1.76
C ASP A 29 9.05 -7.97 -1.83
N ASP A 30 9.93 -8.97 -1.84
CA ASP A 30 9.55 -10.38 -1.87
C ASP A 30 9.44 -11.03 -0.49
N ASP A 31 9.53 -10.25 0.59
CA ASP A 31 9.37 -10.76 1.94
C ASP A 31 7.95 -11.33 2.12
N PRO A 32 7.82 -12.61 2.55
CA PRO A 32 6.51 -13.26 2.64
C PRO A 32 5.58 -12.66 3.70
N ARG A 33 6.10 -11.84 4.61
CA ARG A 33 5.29 -11.22 5.66
C ARG A 33 4.52 -10.00 5.18
N VAL A 34 4.90 -9.44 4.05
CA VAL A 34 4.30 -8.22 3.50
C VAL A 34 4.13 -8.35 1.99
N HIS A 35 3.36 -7.42 1.42
CA HIS A 35 3.28 -7.28 -0.03
C HIS A 35 3.50 -5.81 -0.38
N VAL A 36 4.37 -5.55 -1.31
CA VAL A 36 4.56 -4.21 -1.88
C VAL A 36 4.10 -4.29 -3.32
N VAL A 37 2.99 -3.64 -3.63
CA VAL A 37 2.34 -3.82 -4.92
C VAL A 37 1.97 -2.49 -5.57
N PRO A 38 1.95 -2.43 -6.90
CA PRO A 38 1.37 -1.29 -7.59
C PRO A 38 -0.16 -1.35 -7.48
N VAL A 39 -0.79 -0.18 -7.45
CA VAL A 39 -2.25 -0.10 -7.47
C VAL A 39 -2.72 -0.27 -8.90
N ALA A 40 -3.63 -1.21 -9.14
CA ALA A 40 -4.22 -1.43 -10.46
C ALA A 40 -5.24 -0.33 -10.77
N GLY A 41 -5.24 0.15 -12.00
CA GLY A 41 -6.19 1.17 -12.46
C GLY A 41 -5.86 2.60 -12.05
N VAL A 42 -4.72 2.83 -11.41
CA VAL A 42 -4.34 4.15 -10.90
C VAL A 42 -4.20 5.20 -12.01
N SER A 43 -3.84 4.78 -13.22
CA SER A 43 -3.64 5.70 -14.34
C SER A 43 -4.89 6.48 -14.72
N TYR A 44 -6.07 5.95 -14.40
CA TYR A 44 -7.33 6.62 -14.65
C TYR A 44 -7.72 7.61 -13.57
N ARG A 45 -6.98 7.62 -12.47
CA ARG A 45 -7.30 8.41 -11.28
C ARG A 45 -6.10 9.22 -10.77
N MET A 46 -5.26 9.67 -11.71
CA MET A 46 -4.01 10.37 -11.33
C MET A 46 -4.24 11.61 -10.47
N ALA A 47 -5.29 12.37 -10.75
CA ALA A 47 -5.59 13.57 -9.97
C ALA A 47 -5.93 13.22 -8.52
N GLU A 48 -6.69 12.14 -8.33
CA GLU A 48 -7.08 11.66 -7.01
C GLU A 48 -5.88 11.09 -6.24
N VAL A 49 -5.02 10.37 -6.94
CA VAL A 49 -3.81 9.77 -6.34
C VAL A 49 -2.82 10.83 -5.88
N GLN A 50 -2.82 12.00 -6.52
CA GLN A 50 -1.97 13.11 -6.10
C GLN A 50 -2.52 13.85 -4.88
N ALA A 51 -3.74 13.52 -4.45
CA ALA A 51 -4.33 14.12 -3.26
C ALA A 51 -3.53 13.76 -2.00
N GLU A 52 -3.61 14.63 -1.00
CA GLU A 52 -2.87 14.49 0.25
C GLU A 52 -3.11 13.17 0.97
N GLY A 53 -4.33 12.60 0.83
CA GLY A 53 -4.68 11.32 1.46
C GLY A 53 -3.82 10.15 1.05
N PHE A 54 -3.07 10.26 -0.05
CA PHE A 54 -2.18 9.21 -0.56
C PHE A 54 -0.70 9.56 -0.39
N ALA A 55 -0.39 10.55 0.43
CA ALA A 55 1.01 10.89 0.72
C ALA A 55 1.71 9.70 1.39
N PRO A 56 3.05 9.56 1.21
CA PRO A 56 3.78 8.43 1.80
C PRO A 56 3.56 8.32 3.30
N GLY A 57 3.34 7.09 3.76
CA GLY A 57 3.08 6.81 5.17
C GLY A 57 1.63 6.93 5.59
N ARG A 58 0.76 7.46 4.72
CA ARG A 58 -0.66 7.57 5.04
C ARG A 58 -1.33 6.20 5.04
N PRO A 59 -2.14 5.89 6.05
CA PRO A 59 -2.94 4.67 6.03
C PRO A 59 -4.02 4.76 4.96
N LEU A 60 -4.32 3.62 4.35
CA LEU A 60 -5.33 3.52 3.31
C LEU A 60 -6.37 2.49 3.73
N ALA A 61 -7.57 2.58 3.15
CA ALA A 61 -8.64 1.64 3.43
C ALA A 61 -8.71 0.57 2.34
N LEU A 62 -8.80 -0.69 2.74
CA LEU A 62 -9.03 -1.83 1.86
C LEU A 62 -10.52 -2.17 1.94
N VAL A 63 -11.23 -2.03 0.83
CA VAL A 63 -12.68 -2.20 0.78
C VAL A 63 -13.04 -3.32 -0.20
N PRO A 64 -13.44 -4.50 0.31
CA PRO A 64 -13.90 -5.58 -0.57
C PRO A 64 -15.14 -5.19 -1.36
N GLU A 65 -15.20 -5.65 -2.60
CA GLU A 65 -16.35 -5.41 -3.49
C GLU A 65 -16.93 -6.73 -3.96
N PRO A 66 -17.63 -7.50 -3.10
CA PRO A 66 -18.17 -8.81 -3.50
C PRO A 66 -19.19 -8.72 -4.62
N ASP A 67 -19.81 -7.56 -4.82
CA ASP A 67 -20.78 -7.33 -5.88
C ASP A 67 -20.17 -6.75 -7.15
N ASN A 68 -18.84 -6.69 -7.24
CA ASN A 68 -18.16 -6.18 -8.43
C ASN A 68 -18.47 -7.07 -9.63
N ALA A 69 -18.98 -6.46 -10.69
CA ALA A 69 -19.42 -7.19 -11.88
C ALA A 69 -18.30 -7.90 -12.64
N HIS A 70 -17.07 -7.41 -12.50
CA HIS A 70 -15.90 -7.96 -13.19
C HIS A 70 -15.12 -8.96 -12.36
N ASP A 71 -15.13 -8.79 -11.04
CA ASP A 71 -14.35 -9.63 -10.14
C ASP A 71 -14.94 -9.59 -8.73
N PRO A 72 -15.61 -10.67 -8.28
CA PRO A 72 -16.18 -10.71 -6.93
C PRO A 72 -15.12 -10.72 -5.83
N ASN A 73 -13.86 -10.95 -6.17
CA ASN A 73 -12.76 -10.90 -5.21
C ASN A 73 -12.07 -9.54 -5.17
N ALA A 74 -12.55 -8.55 -5.93
CA ALA A 74 -11.92 -7.23 -5.99
C ALA A 74 -11.84 -6.57 -4.62
N ILE A 75 -10.70 -5.96 -4.34
CA ILE A 75 -10.47 -5.17 -3.13
C ILE A 75 -10.06 -3.78 -3.59
N ALA A 76 -10.93 -2.80 -3.34
CA ALA A 76 -10.65 -1.41 -3.70
C ALA A 76 -9.73 -0.77 -2.65
N ILE A 77 -8.90 0.14 -3.11
CA ILE A 77 -7.99 0.91 -2.25
C ILE A 77 -8.48 2.36 -2.23
N TRP A 78 -8.83 2.83 -1.04
CA TRP A 78 -9.33 4.18 -0.81
C TRP A 78 -8.42 4.91 0.17
N ASP A 79 -8.52 6.25 0.22
CA ASP A 79 -7.91 6.97 1.33
C ASP A 79 -8.59 6.56 2.65
N ALA A 80 -7.96 6.91 3.77
CA ALA A 80 -8.45 6.48 5.09
C ALA A 80 -9.88 6.93 5.37
N ASP A 81 -10.27 8.09 4.85
CA ASP A 81 -11.61 8.65 5.04
C ASP A 81 -12.63 8.11 4.02
N ARG A 82 -12.19 7.26 3.10
CA ARG A 82 -13.01 6.67 2.05
C ARG A 82 -13.69 7.71 1.16
N ARG A 83 -12.99 8.81 0.88
CA ARG A 83 -13.50 9.88 0.00
C ARG A 83 -13.01 9.73 -1.43
N VAL A 84 -11.79 9.23 -1.60
CA VAL A 84 -11.14 9.13 -2.91
C VAL A 84 -10.62 7.72 -3.09
N GLN A 85 -11.02 7.08 -4.19
CA GLN A 85 -10.52 5.76 -4.54
C GLN A 85 -9.29 5.87 -5.44
N ALA A 86 -8.20 5.21 -5.03
CA ALA A 86 -6.99 5.15 -5.84
C ALA A 86 -7.07 4.12 -6.95
N GLY A 87 -7.69 2.97 -6.68
CA GLY A 87 -7.75 1.86 -7.60
C GLY A 87 -8.02 0.56 -6.85
N TYR A 88 -7.32 -0.50 -7.25
CA TYR A 88 -7.54 -1.84 -6.71
C TYR A 88 -6.24 -2.56 -6.39
N VAL A 89 -6.32 -3.49 -5.45
CA VAL A 89 -5.27 -4.49 -5.25
C VAL A 89 -5.17 -5.33 -6.53
N PRO A 90 -3.96 -5.69 -7.01
CA PRO A 90 -3.84 -6.56 -8.17
C PRO A 90 -4.70 -7.82 -8.02
N ALA A 91 -5.41 -8.19 -9.07
CA ALA A 91 -6.45 -9.24 -9.03
C ALA A 91 -5.94 -10.58 -8.49
N GLU A 92 -4.73 -10.98 -8.88
CA GLU A 92 -4.15 -12.24 -8.41
C GLU A 92 -3.96 -12.25 -6.90
N LEU A 93 -3.51 -11.14 -6.35
CA LEU A 93 -3.30 -11.02 -4.92
C LEU A 93 -4.64 -10.90 -4.18
N ALA A 94 -5.58 -10.14 -4.74
CA ALA A 94 -6.90 -9.96 -4.13
C ALA A 94 -7.62 -11.29 -3.90
N ARG A 95 -7.43 -12.26 -4.81
CA ARG A 95 -8.02 -13.59 -4.65
C ARG A 95 -7.44 -14.37 -3.48
N ALA A 96 -6.20 -14.07 -3.09
CA ALA A 96 -5.51 -14.78 -2.02
C ALA A 96 -5.61 -14.10 -0.66
N LEU A 97 -6.04 -12.83 -0.62
CA LEU A 97 -6.07 -12.05 0.62
C LEU A 97 -7.47 -11.92 1.18
N ARG A 98 -7.53 -11.83 2.51
CA ARG A 98 -8.72 -11.39 3.23
C ARG A 98 -8.45 -9.98 3.70
N ALA A 99 -9.23 -9.01 3.22
CA ALA A 99 -8.97 -7.59 3.47
C ALA A 99 -8.89 -7.26 4.97
N GLU A 100 -9.69 -7.92 5.79
CA GLU A 100 -9.72 -7.68 7.24
C GLU A 100 -8.46 -8.12 7.96
N GLU A 101 -7.63 -8.94 7.33
CA GLU A 101 -6.37 -9.40 7.93
C GLU A 101 -5.18 -8.51 7.58
N TRP A 102 -5.39 -7.52 6.73
CA TRP A 102 -4.32 -6.67 6.20
C TRP A 102 -4.63 -5.20 6.40
N GLN A 103 -3.56 -4.43 6.52
CA GLN A 103 -3.63 -2.97 6.45
C GLN A 103 -2.85 -2.49 5.24
N ALA A 104 -3.21 -1.32 4.74
CA ALA A 104 -2.54 -0.72 3.59
C ALA A 104 -1.94 0.62 3.99
N VAL A 105 -0.74 0.88 3.48
CA VAL A 105 -0.02 2.14 3.71
C VAL A 105 0.54 2.62 2.38
N SER A 106 0.36 3.90 2.09
CA SER A 106 0.88 4.48 0.85
C SER A 106 2.39 4.57 0.89
N LEU A 107 3.03 4.11 -0.19
CA LEU A 107 4.46 4.28 -0.44
C LEU A 107 4.72 5.23 -1.60
N ARG A 108 3.71 5.90 -2.08
CA ARG A 108 3.69 6.78 -3.26
C ARG A 108 5.06 7.06 -3.88
N GLU A 109 5.25 6.59 -5.10
CA GLU A 109 6.45 6.90 -5.87
C GLU A 109 6.20 8.14 -6.71
N PHE A 110 7.21 9.01 -6.76
CA PHE A 110 7.20 10.14 -7.67
C PHE A 110 7.83 9.66 -8.97
N GLY A 111 7.11 9.81 -10.07
CA GLY A 111 7.68 9.56 -11.37
C GLY A 111 8.74 10.59 -11.70
N GLU A 112 9.73 10.19 -12.50
CA GLU A 112 10.66 11.13 -13.09
C GLU A 112 9.90 12.11 -14.00
N ALA A 113 10.47 13.27 -14.23
CA ALA A 113 9.87 14.29 -15.10
C ALA A 113 9.47 13.69 -16.45
N GLY A 114 8.20 13.81 -16.80
CA GLY A 114 7.64 13.27 -18.04
C GLY A 114 7.13 11.85 -17.97
N ARG A 115 7.29 11.15 -16.84
CA ARG A 115 6.74 9.82 -16.63
C ARG A 115 5.61 9.86 -15.62
N ARG A 116 4.59 9.06 -15.85
CA ARG A 116 3.50 8.93 -14.89
C ARG A 116 4.01 8.26 -13.62
N GLY A 117 3.88 8.95 -12.50
CA GLY A 117 4.15 8.35 -11.21
C GLY A 117 3.08 7.31 -10.90
N GLY A 118 3.50 6.12 -10.50
CA GLY A 118 2.59 5.11 -10.01
C GLY A 118 2.38 5.23 -8.51
N LEU A 119 1.28 4.69 -8.02
CA LEU A 119 1.08 4.54 -6.58
C LEU A 119 1.48 3.13 -6.19
N ARG A 120 2.43 3.02 -5.28
CA ARG A 120 2.76 1.75 -4.64
C ARG A 120 2.20 1.72 -3.24
N VAL A 121 1.78 0.55 -2.81
CA VAL A 121 1.14 0.35 -1.53
C VAL A 121 1.79 -0.81 -0.80
N LEU A 122 2.05 -0.60 0.48
CA LEU A 122 2.46 -1.66 1.39
C LEU A 122 1.21 -2.31 1.95
N LEU A 123 1.11 -3.63 1.82
CA LEU A 123 0.12 -4.44 2.53
C LEU A 123 0.86 -5.20 3.63
N ALA A 124 0.54 -4.92 4.87
CA ALA A 124 1.13 -5.55 6.04
C ALA A 124 0.03 -6.21 6.87
N PRO A 125 0.38 -7.19 7.74
CA PRO A 125 -0.61 -7.75 8.67
C PRO A 125 -1.29 -6.62 9.44
N HIS A 126 -2.59 -6.75 9.68
CA HIS A 126 -3.37 -5.64 10.27
C HIS A 126 -2.87 -5.23 11.67
N ASP A 127 -2.20 -6.13 12.39
CA ASP A 127 -1.62 -5.86 13.70
C ASP A 127 -0.18 -5.37 13.65
N ALA A 128 0.41 -5.26 12.46
CA ALA A 128 1.77 -4.75 12.32
C ALA A 128 1.82 -3.26 12.65
N TRP A 129 2.92 -2.83 13.25
CA TRP A 129 3.17 -1.42 13.46
C TRP A 129 4.00 -0.87 12.31
N VAL A 130 3.51 0.19 11.68
CA VAL A 130 4.20 0.83 10.56
C VAL A 130 4.48 2.28 10.94
N GLY A 131 5.76 2.62 11.09
CA GLY A 131 6.18 3.95 11.47
C GLY A 131 6.32 4.90 10.29
N LEU A 132 6.19 6.19 10.58
CA LEU A 132 6.38 7.23 9.59
C LEU A 132 7.84 7.30 9.13
N PRO A 133 8.10 7.90 7.96
CA PRO A 133 9.44 7.97 7.41
C PRO A 133 10.42 8.60 8.39
N ARG A 134 11.56 7.95 8.53
CA ARG A 134 12.70 8.53 9.21
C ARG A 134 13.45 9.43 8.25
N THR A 135 13.73 10.59 8.69
CA THR A 135 14.59 11.51 7.94
C THR A 135 16.05 11.27 8.30
#